data_6b4fc23558773525ef0b15072a4c8b2f
#
_entry.id   6b4fc23558773525ef0b15072a4c8b2f
#
_cell.length_a   1.000
_cell.length_b   1.000
_cell.length_c   1.000
_cell.angle_alpha   90.00
_cell.angle_beta   90.00
_cell.angle_gamma   90.00
#
_symmetry.space_group_name_H-M   'P 1'
#
loop_
_entity.id
_entity.type
_entity.pdbx_description
1 polymer ?
#
loop_
_entity_poly.entity_id
_entity_poly.type
_entity_poly.pdbx_seq_one_letter_code
_entity_poly.pdbx_strand_id
1 'polypeptide(L)'
;GAVRDRVPVYTHLGFGSTEHVYERSMTPDALESLDAIIARGYHAVKVVNVPFHNQHVFAARRTAYFDMMEEVLERCHGKIDVALDAHGRCGSVGSAESLLSFFSGRNLLFLEEVLRPVPAATLANLARKFDVRLATGERLVELRDFVDLGCERAVSVFQPDIAHCGGLLAASRIATVAAGFNIAVAPHNPLGVVASAAGLHFALATDNFLVQEEMSAHFEAARDFVQTPIEFESGYWTMKPCVGLGITVDESFAARLAGRNEPLLTSSANDPDGSIVDW
;
A
#
# COMPACT_ATOMS: atom_id res chain seq x y z
N GLY A 1 -2.84 -25.53 -1.00
CA GLY A 1 -1.54 -25.58 -0.30
C GLY A 1 -0.66 -24.42 -0.71
N ALA A 2 0.53 -24.30 -0.10
CA ALA A 2 1.47 -23.24 -0.48
C ALA A 2 2.02 -23.48 -1.89
N VAL A 3 2.15 -22.40 -2.66
CA VAL A 3 2.73 -22.38 -4.01
C VAL A 3 4.11 -21.72 -4.02
N ARG A 4 4.54 -21.16 -2.87
CA ARG A 4 5.87 -20.60 -2.62
C ARG A 4 6.29 -20.82 -1.18
N ASP A 5 7.56 -20.67 -0.87
CA ASP A 5 8.17 -20.87 0.46
C ASP A 5 8.49 -19.55 1.19
N ARG A 6 8.48 -18.43 0.48
CA ARG A 6 8.73 -17.07 0.99
C ARG A 6 7.94 -16.04 0.19
N VAL A 7 7.70 -14.89 0.79
CA VAL A 7 6.85 -13.83 0.27
C VAL A 7 7.65 -12.54 0.13
N PRO A 8 7.81 -11.97 -1.07
CA PRO A 8 8.47 -10.68 -1.23
C PRO A 8 7.64 -9.58 -0.57
N VAL A 9 8.30 -8.66 0.12
CA VAL A 9 7.65 -7.55 0.82
C VAL A 9 8.21 -6.20 0.37
N TYR A 10 7.38 -5.18 0.45
CA TYR A 10 7.78 -3.79 0.38
C TYR A 10 7.45 -3.07 1.69
N THR A 11 8.14 -1.99 1.96
CA THR A 11 7.82 -1.10 3.07
C THR A 11 7.55 0.30 2.57
N HIS A 12 7.01 1.14 3.44
CA HIS A 12 6.79 2.56 3.14
C HIS A 12 8.07 3.37 3.32
N LEU A 13 8.21 4.45 2.58
CA LEU A 13 9.25 5.43 2.84
C LEU A 13 9.10 5.92 4.30
N GLY A 14 10.20 5.96 5.07
CA GLY A 14 10.13 6.21 6.51
C GLY A 14 9.65 5.01 7.35
N PHE A 15 9.70 3.78 6.82
CA PHE A 15 9.33 2.53 7.49
C PHE A 15 7.88 2.48 8.02
N GLY A 16 6.97 3.25 7.41
CA GLY A 16 5.57 3.26 7.80
C GLY A 16 5.29 4.00 9.12
N SER A 17 6.20 4.86 9.56
CA SER A 17 5.89 5.80 10.63
C SER A 17 4.71 6.67 10.23
N THR A 18 3.70 6.81 11.11
CA THR A 18 2.51 7.61 10.84
C THR A 18 2.84 9.07 10.52
N GLU A 19 3.89 9.64 11.12
CA GLU A 19 4.37 10.97 10.80
C GLU A 19 4.81 11.09 9.35
N HIS A 20 5.58 10.11 8.84
CA HIS A 20 6.07 10.13 7.48
C HIS A 20 4.98 9.81 6.45
N VAL A 21 4.04 8.92 6.78
CA VAL A 21 2.94 8.56 5.88
C VAL A 21 1.98 9.72 5.67
N TYR A 22 1.70 10.51 6.72
CA TYR A 22 0.70 11.58 6.66
C TYR A 22 1.28 12.98 6.49
N GLU A 23 2.59 13.16 6.57
CA GLU A 23 3.20 14.45 6.29
C GLU A 23 3.03 14.83 4.81
N ARG A 24 2.72 16.11 4.60
CA ARG A 24 2.44 16.67 3.27
C ARG A 24 3.68 16.96 2.44
N SER A 25 4.84 16.96 3.06
CA SER A 25 6.13 17.11 2.41
C SER A 25 7.05 15.98 2.87
N MET A 26 7.79 15.38 1.94
CA MET A 26 8.84 14.46 2.35
C MET A 26 9.90 15.23 3.10
N THR A 27 10.17 14.79 4.31
CA THR A 27 11.26 15.33 5.10
C THR A 27 12.60 14.79 4.60
N PRO A 28 13.72 15.50 4.81
CA PRO A 28 15.05 14.94 4.56
C PRO A 28 15.24 13.57 5.22
N ASP A 29 14.73 13.38 6.42
CA ASP A 29 14.82 12.13 7.19
C ASP A 29 14.15 10.95 6.47
N ALA A 30 13.03 11.19 5.77
CA ALA A 30 12.36 10.15 4.98
C ALA A 30 13.24 9.69 3.79
N LEU A 31 13.91 10.62 3.12
CA LEU A 31 14.86 10.29 2.05
C LEU A 31 16.11 9.58 2.59
N GLU A 32 16.58 9.92 3.78
CA GLU A 32 17.68 9.20 4.44
C GLU A 32 17.29 7.75 4.76
N SER A 33 16.01 7.50 5.09
CA SER A 33 15.51 6.16 5.33
C SER A 33 15.58 5.24 4.10
N LEU A 34 15.60 5.79 2.89
CA LEU A 34 15.63 5.05 1.64
C LEU A 34 16.88 4.18 1.51
N ASP A 35 18.04 4.71 1.88
CA ASP A 35 19.29 3.94 1.85
C ASP A 35 19.27 2.77 2.86
N ALA A 36 18.62 2.98 4.01
CA ALA A 36 18.42 1.91 5.00
C ALA A 36 17.43 0.84 4.49
N ILE A 37 16.37 1.24 3.79
CA ILE A 37 15.40 0.33 3.16
C ILE A 37 16.12 -0.55 2.11
N ILE A 38 16.93 0.07 1.25
CA ILE A 38 17.72 -0.65 0.24
C ILE A 38 18.70 -1.62 0.93
N ALA A 39 19.42 -1.16 1.96
CA ALA A 39 20.40 -1.97 2.68
C ALA A 39 19.77 -3.17 3.41
N ARG A 40 18.50 -3.08 3.84
CA ARG A 40 17.72 -4.19 4.43
C ARG A 40 17.23 -5.20 3.39
N GLY A 41 17.41 -4.92 2.10
CA GLY A 41 17.10 -5.84 1.01
C GLY A 41 15.62 -5.86 0.60
N TYR A 42 14.83 -4.83 0.95
CA TYR A 42 13.46 -4.73 0.43
C TYR A 42 13.44 -4.69 -1.10
N HIS A 43 12.40 -5.30 -1.68
CA HIS A 43 12.23 -5.36 -3.13
C HIS A 43 11.59 -4.11 -3.72
N ALA A 44 10.83 -3.38 -2.88
CA ALA A 44 10.23 -2.11 -3.27
C ALA A 44 10.03 -1.19 -2.07
N VAL A 45 9.86 0.09 -2.37
CA VAL A 45 9.44 1.12 -1.41
C VAL A 45 8.16 1.78 -1.93
N LYS A 46 7.18 1.99 -1.04
CA LYS A 46 5.95 2.75 -1.34
C LYS A 46 6.07 4.18 -0.81
N VAL A 47 5.83 5.15 -1.68
CA VAL A 47 5.74 6.58 -1.33
C VAL A 47 4.26 6.94 -1.27
N VAL A 48 3.79 7.40 -0.11
CA VAL A 48 2.37 7.76 0.12
C VAL A 48 2.13 9.26 0.00
N ASN A 49 3.19 10.05 0.07
CA ASN A 49 3.10 11.49 0.25
C ASN A 49 2.81 12.24 -1.06
N VAL A 50 1.57 12.19 -1.53
CA VAL A 50 1.13 12.88 -2.74
C VAL A 50 0.46 14.21 -2.36
N PRO A 51 0.97 15.37 -2.80
CA PRO A 51 0.45 16.68 -2.43
C PRO A 51 -0.80 17.10 -3.22
N PHE A 52 -1.36 16.19 -4.00
CA PHE A 52 -2.54 16.45 -4.80
C PHE A 52 -3.78 16.35 -3.90
N HIS A 53 -4.27 17.50 -3.46
CA HIS A 53 -5.51 17.62 -2.72
C HIS A 53 -6.50 18.43 -3.55
N ASN A 54 -7.77 18.03 -3.50
CA ASN A 54 -8.82 18.72 -4.21
C ASN A 54 -8.60 18.81 -5.74
N GLN A 55 -9.10 19.84 -6.38
CA GLN A 55 -9.17 19.94 -7.84
C GLN A 55 -7.93 20.57 -8.46
N HIS A 56 -7.06 21.21 -7.67
CA HIS A 56 -5.91 21.96 -8.19
C HIS A 56 -4.71 21.97 -7.23
N VAL A 57 -3.54 21.76 -7.79
CA VAL A 57 -2.25 21.91 -7.07
C VAL A 57 -1.46 23.04 -7.71
N PHE A 58 -1.14 24.08 -6.95
CA PHE A 58 -0.34 25.19 -7.42
C PHE A 58 1.02 24.76 -7.96
N ALA A 59 1.48 25.45 -9.02
CA ALA A 59 2.66 25.05 -9.79
C ALA A 59 3.92 24.81 -8.91
N ALA A 60 4.21 25.72 -7.98
CA ALA A 60 5.40 25.60 -7.13
C ALA A 60 5.39 24.31 -6.29
N ARG A 61 4.24 23.96 -5.70
CA ARG A 61 4.09 22.74 -4.88
C ARG A 61 4.19 21.48 -5.73
N ARG A 62 3.58 21.50 -6.91
CA ARG A 62 3.65 20.41 -7.87
C ARG A 62 5.08 20.19 -8.36
N THR A 63 5.81 21.25 -8.71
CA THR A 63 7.21 21.16 -9.13
C THR A 63 8.07 20.57 -8.03
N ALA A 64 8.00 21.09 -6.81
CA ALA A 64 8.77 20.58 -5.67
C ALA A 64 8.51 19.08 -5.42
N TYR A 65 7.26 18.63 -5.56
CA TYR A 65 6.93 17.22 -5.45
C TYR A 65 7.56 16.38 -6.55
N PHE A 66 7.49 16.84 -7.80
CA PHE A 66 8.06 16.09 -8.91
C PHE A 66 9.59 16.05 -8.87
N ASP A 67 10.24 17.15 -8.48
CA ASP A 67 11.70 17.19 -8.30
C ASP A 67 12.15 16.16 -7.23
N MET A 68 11.41 16.08 -6.14
CA MET A 68 11.62 15.10 -5.09
C MET A 68 11.41 13.66 -5.58
N MET A 69 10.35 13.40 -6.36
CA MET A 69 10.10 12.06 -6.91
C MET A 69 11.17 11.65 -7.92
N GLU A 70 11.76 12.59 -8.69
CA GLU A 70 12.92 12.30 -9.51
C GLU A 70 14.10 11.80 -8.67
N GLU A 71 14.36 12.44 -7.52
CA GLU A 71 15.44 12.01 -6.62
C GLU A 71 15.17 10.60 -6.06
N VAL A 72 13.93 10.28 -5.67
CA VAL A 72 13.55 8.93 -5.22
C VAL A 72 13.78 7.91 -6.33
N LEU A 73 13.28 8.19 -7.53
CA LEU A 73 13.42 7.28 -8.68
C LEU A 73 14.88 7.05 -9.05
N GLU A 74 15.71 8.11 -9.02
CA GLU A 74 17.14 8.00 -9.29
C GLU A 74 17.87 7.15 -8.24
N ARG A 75 17.61 7.38 -6.95
CA ARG A 75 18.23 6.60 -5.87
C ARG A 75 17.84 5.12 -5.91
N CYS A 76 16.60 4.81 -6.32
CA CYS A 76 16.09 3.44 -6.42
C CYS A 76 16.53 2.74 -7.71
N HIS A 77 16.91 3.48 -8.75
CA HIS A 77 17.19 2.93 -10.08
C HIS A 77 18.17 1.75 -10.05
N GLY A 78 17.73 0.60 -10.58
CA GLY A 78 18.53 -0.62 -10.64
C GLY A 78 18.78 -1.30 -9.27
N LYS A 79 18.15 -0.84 -8.20
CA LYS A 79 18.30 -1.40 -6.83
C LYS A 79 16.99 -2.00 -6.31
N ILE A 80 15.94 -1.19 -6.25
CA ILE A 80 14.60 -1.59 -5.80
C ILE A 80 13.52 -0.91 -6.64
N ASP A 81 12.33 -1.47 -6.65
CA ASP A 81 11.17 -0.88 -7.32
C ASP A 81 10.54 0.24 -6.47
N VAL A 82 9.87 1.17 -7.14
CA VAL A 82 9.10 2.24 -6.49
C VAL A 82 7.61 2.04 -6.76
N ALA A 83 6.82 1.96 -5.71
CA ALA A 83 5.37 2.09 -5.75
C ALA A 83 4.96 3.49 -5.27
N LEU A 84 3.91 4.03 -5.82
CA LEU A 84 3.33 5.30 -5.39
C LEU A 84 1.90 5.07 -4.95
N ASP A 85 1.52 5.65 -3.81
CA ASP A 85 0.15 5.66 -3.34
C ASP A 85 -0.38 7.10 -3.31
N ALA A 86 -1.32 7.39 -4.19
CA ALA A 86 -2.01 8.67 -4.21
C ALA A 86 -3.13 8.77 -3.17
N HIS A 87 -3.50 7.65 -2.56
CA HIS A 87 -4.46 7.52 -1.45
C HIS A 87 -5.78 8.27 -1.71
N GLY A 88 -6.27 8.21 -2.94
CA GLY A 88 -7.50 8.88 -3.38
C GLY A 88 -7.44 10.42 -3.37
N ARG A 89 -6.25 11.01 -3.23
CA ARG A 89 -6.09 12.46 -3.02
C ARG A 89 -6.22 13.30 -4.29
N CYS A 90 -6.18 12.72 -5.48
CA CYS A 90 -6.51 13.47 -6.69
C CYS A 90 -8.01 13.76 -6.70
N GLY A 91 -8.38 14.98 -6.35
CA GLY A 91 -9.80 15.41 -6.20
C GLY A 91 -10.56 15.54 -7.52
N SER A 92 -9.91 15.32 -8.66
CA SER A 92 -10.51 15.35 -9.99
C SER A 92 -9.75 14.47 -10.97
N VAL A 93 -10.41 14.08 -12.06
CA VAL A 93 -9.76 13.37 -13.17
C VAL A 93 -8.60 14.18 -13.74
N GLY A 94 -8.74 15.51 -13.86
CA GLY A 94 -7.67 16.39 -14.35
C GLY A 94 -6.43 16.41 -13.44
N SER A 95 -6.61 16.35 -12.11
CA SER A 95 -5.49 16.22 -11.16
C SER A 95 -4.83 14.86 -11.28
N ALA A 96 -5.62 13.79 -11.42
CA ALA A 96 -5.13 12.45 -11.67
C ALA A 96 -4.32 12.37 -12.99
N GLU A 97 -4.84 12.97 -14.07
CA GLU A 97 -4.12 13.05 -15.34
C GLU A 97 -2.78 13.80 -15.24
N SER A 98 -2.73 14.86 -14.43
CA SER A 98 -1.49 15.61 -14.20
C SER A 98 -0.44 14.74 -13.49
N LEU A 99 -0.85 13.97 -12.47
CA LEU A 99 0.02 13.02 -11.78
C LEU A 99 0.49 11.89 -12.71
N LEU A 100 -0.44 11.26 -13.40
CA LEU A 100 -0.16 10.15 -14.30
C LEU A 100 0.72 10.56 -15.49
N SER A 101 0.56 11.79 -15.99
CA SER A 101 1.40 12.32 -17.06
C SER A 101 2.88 12.40 -16.68
N PHE A 102 3.17 12.75 -15.42
CA PHE A 102 4.54 12.77 -14.92
C PHE A 102 5.13 11.35 -14.84
N PHE A 103 4.35 10.37 -14.36
CA PHE A 103 4.83 9.01 -14.18
C PHE A 103 4.71 8.12 -15.42
N SER A 104 4.08 8.58 -16.49
CA SER A 104 3.90 7.80 -17.71
C SER A 104 5.26 7.43 -18.34
N GLY A 105 5.47 6.14 -18.56
CA GLY A 105 6.74 5.58 -19.05
C GLY A 105 7.86 5.50 -17.99
N ARG A 106 7.61 5.90 -16.77
CA ARG A 106 8.56 5.77 -15.64
C ARG A 106 8.26 4.49 -14.87
N ASN A 107 8.88 3.47 -15.09
CA ASN A 107 8.69 2.10 -14.63
C ASN A 107 8.38 1.92 -13.12
N LEU A 108 7.25 2.48 -12.65
CA LEU A 108 6.74 2.22 -11.31
C LEU A 108 6.31 0.77 -11.16
N LEU A 109 6.45 0.20 -9.96
CA LEU A 109 5.84 -1.08 -9.61
C LEU A 109 4.32 -1.01 -9.79
N PHE A 110 3.70 0.02 -9.23
CA PHE A 110 2.31 0.45 -9.47
C PHE A 110 2.07 1.87 -8.94
N LEU A 111 0.97 2.49 -9.38
CA LEU A 111 0.41 3.70 -8.80
C LEU A 111 -0.98 3.37 -8.25
N GLU A 112 -1.08 3.46 -6.93
CA GLU A 112 -2.23 3.08 -6.13
C GLU A 112 -3.18 4.25 -5.93
N GLU A 113 -4.47 3.95 -5.93
CA GLU A 113 -5.59 4.85 -5.59
C GLU A 113 -5.47 6.28 -6.14
N VAL A 114 -5.19 6.41 -7.44
CA VAL A 114 -5.08 7.74 -8.08
C VAL A 114 -6.34 8.60 -7.89
N LEU A 115 -7.49 7.97 -7.75
CA LEU A 115 -8.79 8.55 -7.42
C LEU A 115 -9.44 7.74 -6.29
N ARG A 116 -10.32 8.38 -5.51
CA ARG A 116 -11.26 7.69 -4.63
C ARG A 116 -12.11 6.71 -5.46
N PRO A 117 -12.83 5.76 -4.82
CA PRO A 117 -13.68 4.85 -5.57
C PRO A 117 -14.58 5.57 -6.59
N VAL A 118 -14.38 5.25 -7.84
CA VAL A 118 -15.10 5.78 -9.01
C VAL A 118 -15.54 4.60 -9.88
N PRO A 119 -16.48 4.80 -10.82
CA PRO A 119 -16.83 3.76 -11.78
C PRO A 119 -15.57 3.21 -12.49
N ALA A 120 -15.47 1.90 -12.61
CA ALA A 120 -14.31 1.21 -13.21
C ALA A 120 -13.91 1.78 -14.59
N ALA A 121 -14.90 2.19 -15.40
CA ALA A 121 -14.67 2.83 -16.68
C ALA A 121 -13.85 4.14 -16.60
N THR A 122 -13.92 4.86 -15.49
CA THR A 122 -13.10 6.07 -15.28
C THR A 122 -11.62 5.71 -15.15
N LEU A 123 -11.29 4.72 -14.32
CA LEU A 123 -9.91 4.22 -14.18
C LEU A 123 -9.43 3.58 -15.48
N ALA A 124 -10.29 2.82 -16.18
CA ALA A 124 -9.97 2.22 -17.47
C ALA A 124 -9.61 3.27 -18.54
N ASN A 125 -10.26 4.43 -18.53
CA ASN A 125 -9.90 5.54 -19.41
C ASN A 125 -8.52 6.10 -19.11
N LEU A 126 -8.16 6.24 -17.83
CA LEU A 126 -6.82 6.67 -17.40
C LEU A 126 -5.77 5.61 -17.76
N ALA A 127 -6.02 4.33 -17.49
CA ALA A 127 -5.12 3.23 -17.82
C ALA A 127 -4.82 3.12 -19.33
N ARG A 128 -5.78 3.46 -20.19
CA ARG A 128 -5.58 3.50 -21.65
C ARG A 128 -4.79 4.73 -22.14
N LYS A 129 -4.85 5.83 -21.39
CA LYS A 129 -4.25 7.10 -21.77
C LYS A 129 -2.79 7.21 -21.35
N PHE A 130 -2.42 6.58 -20.25
CA PHE A 130 -1.09 6.70 -19.64
C PHE A 130 -0.43 5.34 -19.48
N ASP A 131 0.86 5.26 -19.78
CA ASP A 131 1.68 4.06 -19.56
C ASP A 131 2.11 3.99 -18.09
N VAL A 132 1.16 3.64 -17.22
CA VAL A 132 1.34 3.46 -15.77
C VAL A 132 0.52 2.27 -15.31
N ARG A 133 1.10 1.40 -14.51
CA ARG A 133 0.38 0.30 -13.86
C ARG A 133 -0.47 0.82 -12.72
N LEU A 134 -1.78 0.95 -12.92
CA LEU A 134 -2.70 1.35 -11.86
C LEU A 134 -2.99 0.20 -10.91
N ALA A 135 -3.17 0.51 -9.64
CA ALA A 135 -3.58 -0.39 -8.58
C ALA A 135 -4.71 0.23 -7.75
N THR A 136 -5.61 -0.59 -7.22
CA THR A 136 -6.66 -0.19 -6.28
C THR A 136 -7.29 -1.41 -5.61
N GLY A 137 -8.01 -1.19 -4.50
CA GLY A 137 -8.79 -2.25 -3.88
C GLY A 137 -8.95 -2.15 -2.37
N GLU A 138 -8.16 -1.35 -1.67
CA GLU A 138 -8.22 -1.23 -0.20
C GLU A 138 -9.58 -0.78 0.32
N ARG A 139 -10.26 0.09 -0.44
CA ARG A 139 -11.59 0.65 -0.11
C ARG A 139 -12.74 -0.17 -0.68
N LEU A 140 -12.44 -1.26 -1.39
CA LEU A 140 -13.44 -2.13 -2.00
C LEU A 140 -13.64 -3.37 -1.14
N VAL A 141 -14.89 -3.65 -0.78
CA VAL A 141 -15.24 -4.78 0.10
C VAL A 141 -16.02 -5.87 -0.63
N GLU A 142 -16.68 -5.53 -1.74
CA GLU A 142 -17.53 -6.46 -2.47
C GLU A 142 -16.78 -7.12 -3.65
N LEU A 143 -16.92 -8.43 -3.79
CA LEU A 143 -16.31 -9.16 -4.93
C LEU A 143 -16.71 -8.55 -6.29
N ARG A 144 -17.92 -8.00 -6.38
CA ARG A 144 -18.45 -7.41 -7.61
C ARG A 144 -17.61 -6.23 -8.09
N ASP A 145 -17.12 -5.40 -7.17
CA ASP A 145 -16.29 -4.24 -7.53
C ASP A 145 -15.01 -4.66 -8.25
N PHE A 146 -14.40 -5.76 -7.80
CA PHE A 146 -13.22 -6.35 -8.44
C PHE A 146 -13.54 -6.98 -9.80
N VAL A 147 -14.75 -7.58 -9.95
CA VAL A 147 -15.22 -8.08 -11.26
C VAL A 147 -15.38 -6.92 -12.23
N ASP A 148 -16.00 -5.81 -11.82
CA ASP A 148 -16.22 -4.64 -12.66
C ASP A 148 -14.88 -4.02 -13.09
N LEU A 149 -13.89 -3.92 -12.19
CA LEU A 149 -12.52 -3.48 -12.51
C LEU A 149 -11.85 -4.40 -13.55
N GLY A 150 -12.00 -5.70 -13.40
CA GLY A 150 -11.43 -6.69 -14.33
C GLY A 150 -12.08 -6.62 -15.71
N CYS A 151 -13.41 -6.56 -15.79
CA CYS A 151 -14.17 -6.44 -17.05
C CYS A 151 -13.76 -5.20 -17.86
N GLU A 152 -13.55 -4.07 -17.18
CA GLU A 152 -13.14 -2.81 -17.80
C GLU A 152 -11.62 -2.73 -18.08
N ARG A 153 -10.82 -3.68 -17.58
CA ARG A 153 -9.35 -3.62 -17.59
C ARG A 153 -8.83 -2.32 -16.98
N ALA A 154 -9.40 -1.96 -15.84
CA ALA A 154 -9.21 -0.67 -15.21
C ALA A 154 -7.87 -0.54 -14.49
N VAL A 155 -7.30 -1.67 -14.04
CA VAL A 155 -6.06 -1.71 -13.27
C VAL A 155 -5.24 -2.95 -13.59
N SER A 156 -3.96 -2.91 -13.24
CA SER A 156 -3.01 -4.02 -13.38
C SER A 156 -2.83 -4.82 -12.08
N VAL A 157 -3.21 -4.24 -10.93
CA VAL A 157 -3.02 -4.83 -9.61
C VAL A 157 -4.28 -4.63 -8.78
N PHE A 158 -4.79 -5.71 -8.18
CA PHE A 158 -5.82 -5.65 -7.14
C PHE A 158 -5.16 -5.61 -5.75
N GLN A 159 -5.66 -4.75 -4.89
CA GLN A 159 -5.15 -4.55 -3.53
C GLN A 159 -6.25 -4.76 -2.47
N PRO A 160 -6.86 -5.96 -2.41
CA PRO A 160 -7.84 -6.21 -1.35
C PRO A 160 -7.19 -6.15 0.02
N ASP A 161 -7.83 -5.51 0.98
CA ASP A 161 -7.47 -5.64 2.38
C ASP A 161 -8.17 -6.87 2.97
N ILE A 162 -7.39 -7.83 3.48
CA ILE A 162 -7.92 -9.10 3.97
C ILE A 162 -8.84 -8.91 5.18
N ALA A 163 -8.56 -7.92 6.03
CA ALA A 163 -9.38 -7.63 7.20
C ALA A 163 -10.70 -6.92 6.82
N HIS A 164 -10.73 -6.20 5.69
CA HIS A 164 -11.89 -5.43 5.25
C HIS A 164 -12.77 -6.19 4.25
N CYS A 165 -12.19 -6.95 3.32
CA CYS A 165 -12.92 -7.63 2.26
C CYS A 165 -13.68 -8.90 2.69
N GLY A 166 -13.61 -9.27 3.98
CA GLY A 166 -14.30 -10.45 4.51
C GLY A 166 -13.40 -11.67 4.77
N GLY A 167 -12.11 -11.45 5.00
CA GLY A 167 -11.14 -12.46 5.43
C GLY A 167 -10.53 -13.27 4.28
N LEU A 168 -9.75 -14.28 4.66
CA LEU A 168 -8.96 -15.10 3.73
C LEU A 168 -9.79 -15.71 2.58
N LEU A 169 -11.02 -16.16 2.87
CA LEU A 169 -11.85 -16.78 1.85
C LEU A 169 -12.31 -15.76 0.80
N ALA A 170 -12.70 -14.56 1.23
CA ALA A 170 -13.10 -13.49 0.32
C ALA A 170 -11.89 -13.02 -0.52
N ALA A 171 -10.74 -12.79 0.10
CA ALA A 171 -9.51 -12.45 -0.59
C ALA A 171 -9.10 -13.50 -1.63
N SER A 172 -9.24 -14.81 -1.32
CA SER A 172 -8.95 -15.89 -2.27
C SER A 172 -9.90 -15.88 -3.48
N ARG A 173 -11.18 -15.52 -3.28
CA ARG A 173 -12.14 -15.36 -4.38
C ARG A 173 -11.77 -14.17 -5.28
N ILE A 174 -11.36 -13.05 -4.64
CA ILE A 174 -10.87 -11.88 -5.37
C ILE A 174 -9.63 -12.22 -6.19
N ALA A 175 -8.66 -12.94 -5.60
CA ALA A 175 -7.47 -13.41 -6.32
C ALA A 175 -7.80 -14.32 -7.49
N THR A 176 -8.78 -15.22 -7.35
CA THR A 176 -9.27 -16.09 -8.44
C THR A 176 -9.87 -15.26 -9.58
N VAL A 177 -10.66 -14.24 -9.27
CA VAL A 177 -11.19 -13.30 -10.26
C VAL A 177 -10.05 -12.55 -10.96
N ALA A 178 -9.09 -12.02 -10.20
CA ALA A 178 -7.90 -11.34 -10.72
C ALA A 178 -7.14 -12.23 -11.71
N ALA A 179 -6.89 -13.49 -11.36
CA ALA A 179 -6.22 -14.47 -12.23
C ALA A 179 -6.94 -14.65 -13.56
N GLY A 180 -8.29 -14.70 -13.55
CA GLY A 180 -9.11 -14.81 -14.77
C GLY A 180 -8.96 -13.63 -15.72
N PHE A 181 -8.53 -12.47 -15.24
CA PHE A 181 -8.26 -11.26 -16.02
C PHE A 181 -6.76 -10.98 -16.25
N ASN A 182 -5.86 -11.88 -15.80
CA ASN A 182 -4.40 -11.68 -15.79
C ASN A 182 -3.97 -10.44 -14.95
N ILE A 183 -4.67 -10.21 -13.86
CA ILE A 183 -4.38 -9.14 -12.90
C ILE A 183 -3.60 -9.73 -11.73
N ALA A 184 -2.54 -9.06 -11.29
CA ALA A 184 -1.78 -9.43 -10.10
C ALA A 184 -2.50 -9.00 -8.82
N VAL A 185 -2.13 -9.60 -7.67
CA VAL A 185 -2.67 -9.23 -6.36
C VAL A 185 -1.53 -8.81 -5.43
N ALA A 186 -1.66 -7.62 -4.84
CA ALA A 186 -0.76 -7.08 -3.84
C ALA A 186 -1.60 -6.57 -2.66
N PRO A 187 -1.91 -7.38 -1.64
CA PRO A 187 -2.84 -7.01 -0.59
C PRO A 187 -2.41 -5.76 0.16
N HIS A 188 -3.35 -4.83 0.36
CA HIS A 188 -3.21 -3.72 1.30
C HIS A 188 -3.13 -4.24 2.73
N ASN A 189 -2.17 -3.76 3.52
CA ASN A 189 -1.96 -4.21 4.90
C ASN A 189 -1.21 -3.17 5.75
N PRO A 190 -1.75 -1.99 6.03
CA PRO A 190 -1.21 -1.02 6.99
C PRO A 190 -1.57 -1.40 8.42
N LEU A 191 -2.11 -2.60 8.61
CA LEU A 191 -2.65 -3.10 9.87
C LEU A 191 -1.58 -3.81 10.71
N GLY A 192 -1.98 -4.26 11.89
CA GLY A 192 -1.08 -4.92 12.83
C GLY A 192 -0.67 -6.35 12.44
N VAL A 193 0.16 -6.95 13.28
CA VAL A 193 0.80 -8.27 13.03
C VAL A 193 -0.18 -9.43 12.81
N VAL A 194 -1.42 -9.35 13.31
CA VAL A 194 -2.44 -10.40 13.09
C VAL A 194 -2.90 -10.38 11.63
N ALA A 195 -3.17 -9.19 11.08
CA ALA A 195 -3.50 -9.02 9.67
C ALA A 195 -2.32 -9.42 8.77
N SER A 196 -1.09 -9.06 9.18
CA SER A 196 0.14 -9.46 8.47
C SER A 196 0.30 -10.99 8.40
N ALA A 197 -0.02 -11.71 9.50
CA ALA A 197 0.00 -13.17 9.48
C ALA A 197 -1.04 -13.75 8.51
N ALA A 198 -2.26 -13.19 8.49
CA ALA A 198 -3.26 -13.59 7.50
C ALA A 198 -2.79 -13.29 6.06
N GLY A 199 -2.17 -12.12 5.84
CA GLY A 199 -1.54 -11.75 4.57
C GLY A 199 -0.47 -12.73 4.12
N LEU A 200 0.41 -13.16 5.03
CA LEU A 200 1.43 -14.16 4.73
C LEU A 200 0.82 -15.50 4.30
N HIS A 201 -0.18 -16.01 5.03
CA HIS A 201 -0.88 -17.25 4.65
C HIS A 201 -1.56 -17.13 3.28
N PHE A 202 -2.21 -16.00 3.03
CA PHE A 202 -2.81 -15.70 1.73
C PHE A 202 -1.76 -15.68 0.61
N ALA A 203 -0.68 -14.95 0.79
CA ALA A 203 0.39 -14.78 -0.19
C ALA A 203 1.07 -16.11 -0.52
N LEU A 204 1.33 -16.97 0.50
CA LEU A 204 1.92 -18.30 0.29
C LEU A 204 1.05 -19.22 -0.56
N ALA A 205 -0.28 -19.02 -0.55
CA ALA A 205 -1.25 -19.88 -1.24
C ALA A 205 -1.78 -19.30 -2.58
N THR A 206 -1.42 -18.06 -2.93
CA THR A 206 -1.95 -17.33 -4.09
C THR A 206 -0.93 -17.27 -5.22
N ASP A 207 -1.22 -17.84 -6.37
CA ASP A 207 -0.27 -17.96 -7.50
C ASP A 207 0.00 -16.62 -8.21
N ASN A 208 -1.04 -15.79 -8.42
CA ASN A 208 -0.94 -14.45 -9.03
C ASN A 208 -0.61 -13.33 -8.03
N PHE A 209 -0.05 -13.69 -6.87
CA PHE A 209 0.45 -12.74 -5.88
C PHE A 209 1.70 -12.02 -6.38
N LEU A 210 1.76 -10.69 -6.17
CA LEU A 210 2.88 -9.83 -6.58
C LEU A 210 3.85 -9.56 -5.42
N VAL A 211 3.38 -8.86 -4.40
CA VAL A 211 4.19 -8.38 -3.27
C VAL A 211 3.29 -8.09 -2.06
N GLN A 212 3.81 -8.21 -0.85
CA GLN A 212 3.09 -7.92 0.40
C GLN A 212 3.51 -6.58 0.99
N GLU A 213 2.53 -5.82 1.42
CA GLU A 213 2.74 -4.61 2.20
C GLU A 213 3.18 -4.93 3.62
N GLU A 214 4.21 -4.22 4.09
CA GLU A 214 4.74 -4.36 5.43
C GLU A 214 4.87 -3.00 6.15
N MET A 215 4.37 -2.96 7.38
CA MET A 215 4.52 -1.83 8.30
C MET A 215 5.44 -2.23 9.45
N SER A 216 6.75 -2.07 9.28
CA SER A 216 7.77 -2.45 10.29
C SER A 216 7.48 -1.87 11.68
N ALA A 217 6.97 -0.64 11.74
CA ALA A 217 6.62 0.02 13.00
C ALA A 217 5.58 -0.76 13.82
N HIS A 218 4.66 -1.47 13.18
CA HIS A 218 3.63 -2.25 13.86
C HIS A 218 4.20 -3.52 14.50
N PHE A 219 5.20 -4.15 13.90
CA PHE A 219 5.91 -5.28 14.50
C PHE A 219 6.69 -4.86 15.73
N GLU A 220 7.37 -3.71 15.68
CA GLU A 220 8.05 -3.13 16.83
C GLU A 220 7.08 -2.81 17.98
N ALA A 221 5.96 -2.17 17.68
CA ALA A 221 4.94 -1.82 18.68
C ALA A 221 4.29 -3.05 19.33
N ALA A 222 4.18 -4.16 18.61
CA ALA A 222 3.49 -5.37 19.08
C ALA A 222 4.43 -6.38 19.75
N ARG A 223 5.75 -6.25 19.66
CA ARG A 223 6.72 -7.29 20.02
C ARG A 223 6.64 -7.77 21.46
N ASP A 224 6.20 -6.90 22.39
CA ASP A 224 6.14 -7.21 23.81
C ASP A 224 4.89 -8.03 24.19
N PHE A 225 3.90 -8.14 23.32
CA PHE A 225 2.64 -8.81 23.63
C PHE A 225 2.08 -9.71 22.51
N VAL A 226 2.72 -9.73 21.34
CA VAL A 226 2.34 -10.61 20.23
C VAL A 226 3.52 -11.46 19.79
N GLN A 227 3.35 -12.77 19.81
CA GLN A 227 4.26 -13.69 19.13
C GLN A 227 3.72 -13.96 17.73
N THR A 228 4.58 -13.82 16.72
CA THR A 228 4.23 -14.02 15.32
C THR A 228 5.09 -15.11 14.69
N PRO A 229 4.57 -15.89 13.72
CA PRO A 229 5.37 -16.86 12.97
C PRO A 229 6.21 -16.22 11.88
N ILE A 230 6.04 -14.90 11.65
CA ILE A 230 6.68 -14.17 10.55
C ILE A 230 8.14 -13.90 10.91
N GLU A 231 9.03 -14.24 9.98
CA GLU A 231 10.44 -13.84 9.99
C GLU A 231 10.72 -13.01 8.75
N PHE A 232 11.45 -11.91 8.93
CA PHE A 232 11.91 -11.06 7.83
C PHE A 232 13.38 -11.34 7.54
N GLU A 233 13.69 -11.65 6.29
CA GLU A 233 15.06 -11.85 5.81
C GLU A 233 15.20 -11.31 4.38
N SER A 234 16.06 -10.31 4.21
CA SER A 234 16.46 -9.78 2.89
C SER A 234 15.28 -9.51 1.95
N GLY A 235 14.28 -8.77 2.43
CA GLY A 235 13.11 -8.38 1.65
C GLY A 235 12.02 -9.46 1.50
N TYR A 236 12.15 -10.55 2.24
CA TYR A 236 11.14 -11.62 2.25
C TYR A 236 10.59 -11.86 3.64
N TRP A 237 9.31 -12.17 3.69
CA TRP A 237 8.72 -12.87 4.83
C TRP A 237 8.80 -14.38 4.60
N THR A 238 9.20 -15.09 5.65
CA THR A 238 9.08 -16.54 5.79
C THR A 238 8.20 -16.88 6.97
N MET A 239 7.73 -18.12 7.05
CA MET A 239 6.84 -18.58 8.10
C MET A 239 7.39 -19.78 8.83
N LYS A 240 7.51 -19.68 10.14
CA LYS A 240 7.73 -20.86 10.98
C LYS A 240 6.51 -21.79 10.93
N PRO A 241 6.71 -23.11 10.97
CA PRO A 241 5.59 -24.05 11.10
C PRO A 241 4.68 -23.69 12.27
N CYS A 242 3.40 -23.55 12.01
CA CYS A 242 2.44 -23.11 13.02
C CYS A 242 1.04 -23.73 12.77
N VAL A 243 0.17 -23.61 13.77
CA VAL A 243 -1.26 -23.97 13.68
C VAL A 243 -2.09 -22.69 13.58
N GLY A 244 -3.10 -22.67 12.73
CA GLY A 244 -3.90 -21.48 12.47
C GLY A 244 -3.04 -20.36 11.86
N LEU A 245 -3.18 -19.13 12.33
CA LEU A 245 -2.35 -18.00 11.91
C LEU A 245 -0.95 -18.00 12.57
N GLY A 246 -0.71 -18.85 13.55
CA GLY A 246 0.54 -18.89 14.32
C GLY A 246 0.75 -17.69 15.26
N ILE A 247 -0.27 -16.89 15.48
CA ILE A 247 -0.24 -15.74 16.37
C ILE A 247 -0.61 -16.18 17.80
N THR A 248 0.16 -15.70 18.77
CA THR A 248 -0.19 -15.78 20.20
C THR A 248 -0.18 -14.36 20.79
N VAL A 249 -1.27 -13.97 21.42
CA VAL A 249 -1.42 -12.66 22.07
C VAL A 249 -1.39 -12.84 23.58
N ASP A 250 -0.62 -12.01 24.30
CA ASP A 250 -0.75 -11.87 25.75
C ASP A 250 -2.04 -11.07 26.06
N GLU A 251 -3.13 -11.79 26.33
CA GLU A 251 -4.44 -11.21 26.61
C GLU A 251 -4.43 -10.30 27.84
N SER A 252 -3.58 -10.62 28.84
CA SER A 252 -3.46 -9.81 30.05
C SER A 252 -2.81 -8.45 29.74
N PHE A 253 -1.83 -8.41 28.84
CA PHE A 253 -1.24 -7.18 28.36
C PHE A 253 -2.23 -6.39 27.51
N ALA A 254 -2.92 -7.05 26.56
CA ALA A 254 -3.94 -6.43 25.73
C ALA A 254 -5.06 -5.79 26.56
N ALA A 255 -5.52 -6.46 27.62
CA ALA A 255 -6.53 -5.93 28.53
C ALA A 255 -6.06 -4.65 29.27
N ARG A 256 -4.76 -4.55 29.59
CA ARG A 256 -4.20 -3.31 30.18
C ARG A 256 -4.16 -2.14 29.20
N LEU A 257 -3.99 -2.42 27.92
CA LEU A 257 -4.02 -1.40 26.87
C LEU A 257 -5.44 -0.96 26.52
N ALA A 258 -6.41 -1.88 26.55
CA ALA A 258 -7.80 -1.61 26.20
C ALA A 258 -8.50 -0.53 27.06
N GLY A 259 -7.95 -0.19 28.25
CA GLY A 259 -8.45 0.88 29.09
C GLY A 259 -7.91 2.28 28.78
N ARG A 260 -7.00 2.39 27.85
CA ARG A 260 -6.46 3.68 27.41
C ARG A 260 -7.37 4.26 26.33
N ASN A 261 -8.24 5.20 26.72
CA ASN A 261 -8.95 6.06 25.77
C ASN A 261 -7.96 7.06 25.16
N GLU A 262 -7.02 6.58 24.37
CA GLU A 262 -6.28 7.46 23.49
C GLU A 262 -7.24 7.89 22.37
N PRO A 263 -7.42 9.19 22.15
CA PRO A 263 -8.21 9.63 21.00
C PRO A 263 -7.59 9.00 19.75
N LEU A 264 -8.41 8.40 18.91
CA LEU A 264 -7.99 8.08 17.55
C LEU A 264 -7.38 9.34 16.99
N LEU A 265 -6.07 9.31 16.75
CA LEU A 265 -5.40 10.36 15.99
C LEU A 265 -5.94 10.27 14.56
N THR A 266 -7.16 10.78 14.36
CA THR A 266 -7.57 11.18 13.04
C THR A 266 -6.66 12.35 12.70
N SER A 267 -5.67 12.12 11.86
CA SER A 267 -4.88 13.18 11.30
C SER A 267 -5.82 14.05 10.48
N SER A 268 -6.43 15.06 11.09
CA SER A 268 -7.11 16.12 10.38
C SER A 268 -6.04 16.93 9.65
N ALA A 269 -5.58 16.38 8.54
CA ALA A 269 -4.72 17.14 7.66
C ALA A 269 -5.58 18.22 7.01
N ASN A 270 -5.20 19.48 7.20
CA ASN A 270 -5.84 20.61 6.54
C ASN A 270 -4.93 21.17 5.47
N ASP A 271 -5.49 21.59 4.35
CA ASP A 271 -4.78 22.42 3.38
C ASP A 271 -4.44 23.79 3.99
N PRO A 272 -3.48 24.54 3.39
CA PRO A 272 -3.13 25.88 3.87
C PRO A 272 -4.30 26.85 3.98
N ASP A 273 -5.39 26.63 3.27
CA ASP A 273 -6.64 27.39 3.35
C ASP A 273 -7.58 26.90 4.47
N GLY A 274 -7.18 25.88 5.23
CA GLY A 274 -7.96 25.30 6.33
C GLY A 274 -8.98 24.25 5.90
N SER A 275 -9.10 23.94 4.61
CA SER A 275 -9.97 22.86 4.15
C SER A 275 -9.51 21.50 4.64
N ILE A 276 -10.47 20.64 5.01
CA ILE A 276 -10.17 19.29 5.46
C ILE A 276 -9.69 18.45 4.26
N VAL A 277 -8.54 17.86 4.43
CA VAL A 277 -8.02 16.88 3.48
C VAL A 277 -8.37 15.51 4.02
N ASP A 278 -9.12 14.78 3.25
CA ASP A 278 -9.39 13.37 3.48
C ASP A 278 -8.08 12.58 3.28
N TRP A 279 -7.86 11.62 4.14
CA TRP A 279 -6.68 10.77 4.10
C TRP A 279 -7.06 9.33 3.70
#